data_bcee3773700a1b5876c06acb6e1c4b15
#
_entry.id   bcee3773700a1b5876c06acb6e1c4b15
#
_cell.length_a   1.000
_cell.length_b   1.000
_cell.length_c   1.000
_cell.angle_alpha   90.00
_cell.angle_beta   90.00
_cell.angle_gamma   90.00
#
_symmetry.space_group_name_H-M   'P 1'
#
loop_
_entity.id
_entity.type
_entity.pdbx_description
1 polymer ?
#
loop_
_entity_poly.entity_id
_entity_poly.type
_entity_poly.pdbx_seq_one_letter_code
_entity_poly.pdbx_strand_id
1 'polypeptide(L)'
;MGKTRTRWPVPTYSRVVPGASRRVLVVDDNKVIRQLIRVNLELEGFEVVTAADGAECLEVVHQVRPDAVTLDVVMPRLDGLRTAARLRADPRTRDLPLAIISACTQYEVDAGVDVGVDAFLSKPFEPAELVGVVRQLVERESARGETEGGEEGPTFGSVLGAAAAGDSEASG
;
A
#
# COMPACT_ATOMS: atom_id res chain seq x y z
N MET A 1 15.27 51.45 -12.45
CA MET A 1 13.94 50.80 -12.27
C MET A 1 14.16 49.34 -12.00
N GLY A 2 14.10 48.96 -10.73
CA GLY A 2 14.37 47.61 -10.28
C GLY A 2 13.19 46.69 -10.60
N LYS A 3 13.44 45.63 -11.39
CA LYS A 3 12.50 44.51 -11.54
C LYS A 3 12.68 43.61 -10.32
N THR A 4 11.78 43.72 -9.36
CA THR A 4 11.64 42.78 -8.27
C THR A 4 11.22 41.41 -8.85
N ARG A 5 12.16 40.49 -8.95
CA ARG A 5 11.87 39.11 -9.21
C ARG A 5 11.19 38.56 -7.96
N THR A 6 9.91 38.38 -8.04
CA THR A 6 9.15 37.61 -7.04
C THR A 6 9.68 36.21 -7.08
N ARG A 7 10.49 35.87 -6.10
CA ARG A 7 11.00 34.52 -5.91
C ARG A 7 9.87 33.70 -5.29
N TRP A 8 9.21 32.90 -6.10
CA TRP A 8 8.27 31.90 -5.60
C TRP A 8 9.03 30.97 -4.68
N PRO A 9 8.46 30.65 -3.50
CA PRO A 9 9.06 29.62 -2.67
C PRO A 9 9.02 28.32 -3.48
N VAL A 10 10.18 27.84 -3.86
CA VAL A 10 10.32 26.48 -4.39
C VAL A 10 9.81 25.54 -3.31
N PRO A 11 8.82 24.70 -3.59
CA PRO A 11 8.42 23.69 -2.65
C PRO A 11 9.66 22.91 -2.25
N THR A 12 9.87 22.80 -0.96
CA THR A 12 10.94 21.97 -0.43
C THR A 12 10.60 20.53 -0.84
N TYR A 13 11.17 20.09 -1.96
CA TYR A 13 11.13 18.70 -2.33
C TYR A 13 11.73 17.93 -1.17
N SER A 14 10.87 17.29 -0.41
CA SER A 14 11.31 16.24 0.49
C SER A 14 12.14 15.30 -0.34
N ARG A 15 13.39 15.22 0.03
CA ARG A 15 14.43 14.45 -0.59
C ARG A 15 13.89 13.08 -0.97
N VAL A 16 13.54 12.92 -2.24
CA VAL A 16 13.24 11.60 -2.79
C VAL A 16 14.53 10.82 -2.69
N VAL A 17 14.56 9.89 -1.75
CA VAL A 17 15.64 8.92 -1.66
C VAL A 17 15.62 8.14 -2.98
N PRO A 18 16.72 8.08 -3.75
CA PRO A 18 16.76 7.26 -4.95
C PRO A 18 16.71 5.79 -4.53
N GLY A 19 15.55 5.21 -4.60
CA GLY A 19 15.30 3.82 -4.25
C GLY A 19 13.83 3.52 -4.42
N ALA A 20 13.48 2.85 -5.52
CA ALA A 20 12.16 2.33 -5.88
C ALA A 20 11.01 3.35 -5.74
N SER A 21 10.65 4.01 -6.84
CA SER A 21 9.38 4.74 -6.91
C SER A 21 8.23 3.83 -6.50
N ARG A 22 7.44 4.28 -5.52
CA ARG A 22 6.23 3.57 -5.09
C ARG A 22 5.20 3.60 -6.20
N ARG A 23 4.66 2.45 -6.54
CA ARG A 23 3.71 2.29 -7.63
C ARG A 23 2.28 2.20 -7.11
N VAL A 24 1.39 2.98 -7.69
CA VAL A 24 -0.03 3.01 -7.34
C VAL A 24 -0.87 2.63 -8.56
N LEU A 25 -1.78 1.69 -8.39
CA LEU A 25 -2.77 1.35 -9.40
C LEU A 25 -4.07 2.11 -9.11
N VAL A 26 -4.46 2.98 -10.01
CA VAL A 26 -5.66 3.83 -9.91
C VAL A 26 -6.76 3.26 -10.77
N VAL A 27 -7.87 2.89 -10.15
CA VAL A 27 -9.02 2.26 -10.80
C VAL A 27 -10.26 3.13 -10.65
N ASP A 28 -10.68 3.74 -11.74
CA ASP A 28 -11.87 4.61 -11.81
C ASP A 28 -12.37 4.62 -13.25
N ASP A 29 -13.68 4.49 -13.48
CA ASP A 29 -14.26 4.49 -14.82
C ASP A 29 -14.34 5.90 -15.43
N ASN A 30 -14.36 6.94 -14.58
CA ASN A 30 -14.35 8.31 -15.03
C ASN A 30 -12.92 8.73 -15.44
N LYS A 31 -12.72 8.93 -16.74
CA LYS A 31 -11.42 9.32 -17.29
C LYS A 31 -10.87 10.61 -16.68
N VAL A 32 -11.72 11.59 -16.40
CA VAL A 32 -11.30 12.89 -15.83
C VAL A 32 -10.80 12.71 -14.39
N ILE A 33 -11.54 11.99 -13.56
CA ILE A 33 -11.17 11.70 -12.19
C ILE A 33 -9.90 10.84 -12.15
N ARG A 34 -9.83 9.81 -12.98
CA ARG A 34 -8.65 8.96 -13.10
C ARG A 34 -7.39 9.76 -13.45
N GLN A 35 -7.51 10.68 -14.42
CA GLN A 35 -6.42 11.56 -14.81
C GLN A 35 -6.05 12.56 -13.70
N LEU A 36 -7.02 13.10 -12.99
CA LEU A 36 -6.81 14.00 -11.86
C LEU A 36 -6.01 13.29 -10.74
N ILE A 37 -6.42 12.10 -10.37
CA ILE A 37 -5.73 11.28 -9.37
C ILE A 37 -4.30 10.98 -9.83
N ARG A 38 -4.14 10.55 -11.07
CA ARG A 38 -2.83 10.23 -11.66
C ARG A 38 -1.87 11.42 -11.57
N VAL A 39 -2.27 12.59 -12.07
CA VAL A 39 -1.40 13.78 -12.11
C VAL A 39 -0.97 14.19 -10.70
N ASN A 40 -1.91 14.20 -9.74
CA ASN A 40 -1.59 14.59 -8.37
C ASN A 40 -0.60 13.61 -7.69
N LEU A 41 -0.75 12.33 -7.94
CA LEU A 41 0.18 11.32 -7.38
C LEU A 41 1.54 11.36 -8.08
N GLU A 42 1.59 11.54 -9.40
CA GLU A 42 2.85 11.67 -10.14
C GLU A 42 3.64 12.91 -9.71
N LEU A 43 2.97 14.03 -9.42
CA LEU A 43 3.60 15.24 -8.88
C LEU A 43 4.28 15.00 -7.52
N GLU A 44 3.80 14.04 -6.76
CA GLU A 44 4.35 13.63 -5.46
C GLU A 44 5.40 12.52 -5.55
N GLY A 45 5.76 12.11 -6.75
CA GLY A 45 6.83 11.15 -7.01
C GLY A 45 6.38 9.69 -7.09
N PHE A 46 5.06 9.42 -7.10
CA PHE A 46 4.55 8.07 -7.32
C PHE A 46 4.61 7.69 -8.80
N GLU A 47 4.86 6.42 -9.05
CA GLU A 47 4.60 5.82 -10.36
C GLU A 47 3.14 5.39 -10.42
N VAL A 48 2.39 5.84 -11.42
CA VAL A 48 0.96 5.58 -11.49
C VAL A 48 0.62 4.76 -12.74
N VAL A 49 -0.08 3.65 -12.51
CA VAL A 49 -0.75 2.87 -13.56
C VAL A 49 -2.25 2.99 -13.37
N THR A 50 -3.00 3.06 -14.44
CA THR A 50 -4.45 3.25 -14.39
C THR A 50 -5.19 2.07 -15.00
N ALA A 51 -6.38 1.78 -14.45
CA ALA A 51 -7.35 0.86 -15.01
C ALA A 51 -8.74 1.52 -15.05
N ALA A 52 -9.54 1.20 -16.06
CA ALA A 52 -10.84 1.83 -16.27
C ALA A 52 -11.99 1.16 -15.51
N ASP A 53 -11.77 -0.05 -15.00
CA ASP A 53 -12.75 -0.80 -14.20
C ASP A 53 -12.07 -1.94 -13.41
N GLY A 54 -12.88 -2.64 -12.61
CA GLY A 54 -12.38 -3.71 -11.77
C GLY A 54 -11.87 -4.93 -12.55
N ALA A 55 -12.43 -5.23 -13.70
CA ALA A 55 -11.97 -6.35 -14.52
C ALA A 55 -10.57 -6.10 -15.06
N GLU A 56 -10.32 -4.90 -15.59
CA GLU A 56 -8.99 -4.48 -16.05
C GLU A 56 -8.00 -4.45 -14.88
N CYS A 57 -8.41 -3.97 -13.70
CA CYS A 57 -7.60 -4.01 -12.49
C CYS A 57 -7.06 -5.42 -12.21
N LEU A 58 -7.95 -6.43 -12.21
CA LEU A 58 -7.57 -7.83 -11.95
C LEU A 58 -6.66 -8.42 -13.03
N GLU A 59 -6.80 -7.98 -14.27
CA GLU A 59 -5.93 -8.41 -15.38
C GLU A 59 -4.50 -7.88 -15.22
N VAL A 60 -4.34 -6.63 -14.77
CA VAL A 60 -3.04 -5.97 -14.78
C VAL A 60 -2.31 -6.02 -13.43
N VAL A 61 -3.00 -6.24 -12.32
CA VAL A 61 -2.43 -6.12 -10.96
C VAL A 61 -1.20 -6.98 -10.73
N HIS A 62 -1.15 -8.17 -11.28
CA HIS A 62 -0.01 -9.08 -11.11
C HIS A 62 1.23 -8.67 -11.90
N GLN A 63 1.05 -8.00 -13.04
CA GLN A 63 2.14 -7.46 -13.84
C GLN A 63 2.63 -6.13 -13.29
N VAL A 64 1.69 -5.29 -12.87
CA VAL A 64 1.97 -3.95 -12.32
C VAL A 64 2.69 -4.05 -10.98
N ARG A 65 2.29 -4.99 -10.12
CA ARG A 65 2.79 -5.14 -8.75
C ARG A 65 2.76 -3.81 -7.98
N PRO A 66 1.58 -3.21 -7.79
CA PRO A 66 1.48 -1.93 -7.10
C PRO A 66 1.74 -2.08 -5.60
N ASP A 67 2.20 -1.00 -4.99
CA ASP A 67 2.33 -0.88 -3.52
C ASP A 67 1.00 -0.48 -2.86
N ALA A 68 0.06 0.07 -3.63
CA ALA A 68 -1.30 0.37 -3.21
C ALA A 68 -2.25 0.43 -4.41
N VAL A 69 -3.54 0.20 -4.15
CA VAL A 69 -4.61 0.34 -5.15
C VAL A 69 -5.68 1.29 -4.64
N THR A 70 -6.12 2.21 -5.49
CA THR A 70 -7.29 3.02 -5.26
C THR A 70 -8.44 2.56 -6.15
N LEU A 71 -9.61 2.37 -5.58
CA LEU A 71 -10.80 1.82 -6.25
C LEU A 71 -11.98 2.77 -6.12
N ASP A 72 -12.59 3.14 -7.25
CA ASP A 72 -13.97 3.64 -7.27
C ASP A 72 -14.95 2.48 -7.03
N VAL A 73 -16.10 2.73 -6.43
CA VAL A 73 -17.09 1.69 -6.19
C VAL A 73 -17.96 1.46 -7.42
N VAL A 74 -18.56 2.52 -7.96
CA VAL A 74 -19.52 2.41 -9.07
C VAL A 74 -18.78 2.38 -10.40
N MET A 75 -18.56 1.20 -10.92
CA MET A 75 -17.91 1.00 -12.21
C MET A 75 -18.64 -0.07 -13.05
N PRO A 76 -18.58 0.01 -14.39
CA PRO A 76 -19.12 -1.05 -15.26
C PRO A 76 -18.31 -2.35 -15.13
N ARG A 77 -18.88 -3.45 -15.57
CA ARG A 77 -18.33 -4.81 -15.58
C ARG A 77 -18.08 -5.39 -14.18
N LEU A 78 -17.26 -4.76 -13.37
CA LEU A 78 -16.97 -5.19 -12.00
C LEU A 78 -16.80 -3.96 -11.11
N ASP A 79 -17.66 -3.81 -10.10
CA ASP A 79 -17.59 -2.73 -9.12
C ASP A 79 -16.37 -2.82 -8.19
N GLY A 80 -16.07 -1.71 -7.48
CA GLY A 80 -14.89 -1.63 -6.65
C GLY A 80 -14.91 -2.55 -5.44
N LEU A 81 -16.06 -2.79 -4.83
CA LEU A 81 -16.19 -3.67 -3.67
C LEU A 81 -15.97 -5.14 -4.05
N ARG A 82 -16.51 -5.57 -5.18
CA ARG A 82 -16.26 -6.90 -5.73
C ARG A 82 -14.81 -7.08 -6.17
N THR A 83 -14.21 -6.03 -6.73
CA THR A 83 -12.79 -6.02 -7.08
C THR A 83 -11.93 -6.20 -5.83
N ALA A 84 -12.22 -5.44 -4.77
CA ALA A 84 -11.55 -5.58 -3.49
C ALA A 84 -11.69 -6.99 -2.91
N ALA A 85 -12.88 -7.56 -2.94
CA ALA A 85 -13.13 -8.93 -2.48
C ALA A 85 -12.28 -9.97 -3.24
N ARG A 86 -12.16 -9.82 -4.56
CA ARG A 86 -11.32 -10.72 -5.37
C ARG A 86 -9.83 -10.53 -5.11
N LEU A 87 -9.37 -9.30 -4.89
CA LEU A 87 -7.99 -9.04 -4.50
C LEU A 87 -7.66 -9.69 -3.14
N ARG A 88 -8.58 -9.63 -2.18
CA ARG A 88 -8.42 -10.28 -0.86
C ARG A 88 -8.47 -11.79 -0.92
N ALA A 89 -9.19 -12.37 -1.88
CA ALA A 89 -9.28 -13.82 -2.07
C ALA A 89 -8.04 -14.43 -2.75
N ASP A 90 -7.27 -13.64 -3.48
CA ASP A 90 -6.04 -14.11 -4.14
C ASP A 90 -4.84 -14.01 -3.19
N PRO A 91 -4.14 -15.11 -2.88
CA PRO A 91 -2.97 -15.11 -1.99
C PRO A 91 -1.86 -14.13 -2.39
N ARG A 92 -1.78 -13.77 -3.68
CA ARG A 92 -0.76 -12.85 -4.20
C ARG A 92 -1.09 -11.38 -3.96
N THR A 93 -2.34 -11.05 -3.68
CA THR A 93 -2.84 -9.66 -3.54
C THR A 93 -3.62 -9.43 -2.24
N ARG A 94 -3.82 -10.45 -1.42
CA ARG A 94 -4.63 -10.35 -0.19
C ARG A 94 -4.14 -9.32 0.82
N ASP A 95 -2.85 -9.05 0.85
CA ASP A 95 -2.24 -8.08 1.76
C ASP A 95 -2.00 -6.71 1.12
N LEU A 96 -2.35 -6.56 -0.16
CA LEU A 96 -2.18 -5.32 -0.90
C LEU A 96 -3.02 -4.19 -0.30
N PRO A 97 -2.42 -3.05 0.06
CA PRO A 97 -3.16 -1.91 0.58
C PRO A 97 -4.21 -1.38 -0.40
N LEU A 98 -5.46 -1.27 0.05
CA LEU A 98 -6.60 -0.84 -0.75
C LEU A 98 -7.27 0.39 -0.14
N ALA A 99 -7.56 1.39 -0.97
CA ALA A 99 -8.41 2.52 -0.63
C ALA A 99 -9.63 2.58 -1.55
N ILE A 100 -10.79 2.85 -0.97
CA ILE A 100 -12.00 3.22 -1.72
C ILE A 100 -12.03 4.73 -1.87
N ILE A 101 -12.23 5.21 -3.10
CA ILE A 101 -12.44 6.62 -3.45
C ILE A 101 -13.78 6.74 -4.16
N SER A 102 -14.81 7.08 -3.42
CA SER A 102 -16.19 7.11 -3.93
C SER A 102 -17.04 8.14 -3.19
N ALA A 103 -18.35 8.09 -3.36
CA ALA A 103 -19.27 8.87 -2.54
C ALA A 103 -19.20 8.51 -1.05
N CYS A 104 -18.63 7.36 -0.70
CA CYS A 104 -18.46 6.85 0.67
C CYS A 104 -19.78 6.85 1.47
N THR A 105 -20.84 6.32 0.86
CA THR A 105 -22.09 6.08 1.55
C THR A 105 -21.85 5.11 2.72
N GLN A 106 -22.73 5.14 3.73
CA GLN A 106 -22.59 4.22 4.86
C GLN A 106 -22.54 2.75 4.41
N TYR A 107 -23.33 2.40 3.41
CA TYR A 107 -23.30 1.06 2.82
C TYR A 107 -21.93 0.71 2.21
N GLU A 108 -21.32 1.62 1.46
CA GLU A 108 -20.02 1.41 0.83
C GLU A 108 -18.90 1.27 1.89
N VAL A 109 -18.97 2.07 2.94
CA VAL A 109 -18.01 2.00 4.04
C VAL A 109 -18.13 0.68 4.79
N ASP A 110 -19.35 0.29 5.18
CA ASP A 110 -19.59 -0.96 5.91
C ASP A 110 -19.16 -2.18 5.08
N ALA A 111 -19.55 -2.22 3.81
CA ALA A 111 -19.18 -3.30 2.90
C ALA A 111 -17.66 -3.34 2.64
N GLY A 112 -17.00 -2.18 2.56
CA GLY A 112 -15.55 -2.10 2.39
C GLY A 112 -14.80 -2.57 3.63
N VAL A 113 -15.27 -2.24 4.82
CA VAL A 113 -14.73 -2.75 6.09
C VAL A 113 -14.85 -4.27 6.16
N ASP A 114 -15.99 -4.82 5.80
CA ASP A 114 -16.23 -6.27 5.78
C ASP A 114 -15.29 -7.00 4.82
N VAL A 115 -14.98 -6.39 3.68
CA VAL A 115 -14.03 -6.94 2.69
C VAL A 115 -12.58 -6.77 3.13
N GLY A 116 -12.28 -5.82 4.02
CA GLY A 116 -10.94 -5.53 4.49
C GLY A 116 -10.22 -4.43 3.68
N VAL A 117 -10.96 -3.40 3.28
CA VAL A 117 -10.40 -2.17 2.71
C VAL A 117 -9.70 -1.37 3.81
N ASP A 118 -8.54 -0.80 3.49
CA ASP A 118 -7.68 -0.15 4.49
C ASP A 118 -7.99 1.33 4.71
N ALA A 119 -8.54 2.00 3.71
CA ALA A 119 -8.85 3.43 3.76
C ALA A 119 -10.03 3.82 2.87
N PHE A 120 -10.64 4.95 3.21
CA PHE A 120 -11.76 5.53 2.47
C PHE A 120 -11.49 7.02 2.24
N LEU A 121 -11.79 7.50 1.03
CA LEU A 121 -11.74 8.91 0.66
C LEU A 121 -13.03 9.30 -0.07
N SER A 122 -13.77 10.24 0.49
CA SER A 122 -15.04 10.70 -0.09
C SER A 122 -14.81 11.65 -1.25
N LYS A 123 -15.56 11.48 -2.34
CA LYS A 123 -15.65 12.45 -3.43
C LYS A 123 -16.70 13.53 -3.09
N PRO A 124 -16.43 14.80 -3.37
CA PRO A 124 -15.21 15.38 -3.90
C PRO A 124 -14.11 15.45 -2.83
N PHE A 125 -12.86 15.32 -3.25
CA PHE A 125 -11.70 15.36 -2.37
C PHE A 125 -10.70 16.45 -2.80
N GLU A 126 -9.90 16.93 -1.86
CA GLU A 126 -8.76 17.79 -2.14
C GLU A 126 -7.52 16.95 -2.49
N PRO A 127 -6.64 17.44 -3.38
CA PRO A 127 -5.42 16.73 -3.75
C PRO A 127 -4.55 16.31 -2.55
N ALA A 128 -4.48 17.14 -1.52
CA ALA A 128 -3.71 16.85 -0.30
C ALA A 128 -4.29 15.66 0.48
N GLU A 129 -5.61 15.50 0.52
CA GLU A 129 -6.27 14.37 1.17
C GLU A 129 -5.97 13.07 0.43
N LEU A 130 -6.06 13.08 -0.90
CA LEU A 130 -5.70 11.94 -1.74
C LEU A 130 -4.25 11.49 -1.51
N VAL A 131 -3.33 12.43 -1.57
CA VAL A 131 -1.90 12.16 -1.36
C VAL A 131 -1.64 11.61 0.04
N GLY A 132 -2.28 12.19 1.06
CA GLY A 132 -2.19 11.73 2.45
C GLY A 132 -2.65 10.28 2.62
N VAL A 133 -3.78 9.92 2.05
CA VAL A 133 -4.32 8.55 2.09
C VAL A 133 -3.37 7.57 1.41
N VAL A 134 -2.90 7.88 0.20
CA VAL A 134 -2.00 7.00 -0.54
C VAL A 134 -0.66 6.83 0.16
N ARG A 135 -0.08 7.90 0.72
CA ARG A 135 1.16 7.81 1.52
C ARG A 135 1.02 6.88 2.71
N GLN A 136 -0.06 7.00 3.46
CA GLN A 136 -0.32 6.10 4.59
C GLN A 136 -0.41 4.63 4.17
N LEU A 137 -1.04 4.36 3.03
CA LEU A 137 -1.14 2.99 2.50
C LEU A 137 0.23 2.40 2.15
N VAL A 138 1.05 3.13 1.41
CA VAL A 138 2.37 2.65 0.99
C VAL A 138 3.36 2.53 2.15
N GLU A 139 3.25 3.38 3.16
CA GLU A 139 4.07 3.32 4.38
C GLU A 139 3.74 2.08 5.22
N ARG A 140 2.47 1.69 5.31
CA ARG A 140 2.05 0.45 6.00
C ARG A 140 2.64 -0.80 5.34
N GLU A 141 2.70 -0.83 4.03
CA GLU A 141 3.32 -1.92 3.28
C GLU A 141 4.81 -2.04 3.59
N SER A 142 5.53 -0.91 3.64
CA SER A 142 6.95 -0.89 3.99
C SER A 142 7.21 -1.45 5.39
N ALA A 143 6.40 -1.07 6.37
CA ALA A 143 6.54 -1.55 7.74
C ALA A 143 6.26 -3.05 7.89
N ARG A 144 5.39 -3.63 7.05
CA ARG A 144 5.15 -5.08 7.01
C ARG A 144 6.31 -5.84 6.37
N GLY A 145 6.90 -5.31 5.31
CA GLY A 145 8.05 -5.91 4.63
C GLY A 145 9.31 -5.96 5.50
N GLU A 146 9.49 -5.03 6.42
CA GLU A 146 10.63 -5.00 7.34
C GLU A 146 10.50 -6.01 8.49
N THR A 147 9.30 -6.42 8.85
CA THR A 147 9.05 -7.43 9.89
C THR A 147 9.20 -8.87 9.40
N GLU A 148 9.03 -9.12 8.12
CA GLU A 148 9.20 -10.47 7.54
C GLU A 148 10.65 -10.81 7.17
N GLY A 149 11.55 -9.81 7.15
CA GLY A 149 12.99 -10.00 6.86
C GLY A 149 13.88 -10.22 8.09
N GLY A 150 13.32 -10.28 9.28
CA GLY A 150 14.05 -10.27 10.56
C GLY A 150 13.99 -11.53 11.40
N GLU A 151 13.69 -12.69 10.85
CA GLU A 151 13.86 -13.97 11.57
C GLU A 151 15.17 -14.66 11.20
N GLU A 152 16.27 -14.07 11.61
CA GLU A 152 17.38 -14.90 12.05
C GLU A 152 17.04 -15.37 13.47
N GLY A 153 16.52 -16.57 13.56
CA GLY A 153 16.32 -17.25 14.82
C GLY A 153 17.63 -17.34 15.60
N PRO A 154 17.58 -17.25 16.93
CA PRO A 154 18.78 -17.40 17.73
C PRO A 154 19.35 -18.79 17.46
N THR A 155 20.55 -18.81 16.91
CA THR A 155 21.39 -20.00 16.90
C THR A 155 21.63 -20.42 18.34
N PHE A 156 20.90 -21.41 18.80
CA PHE A 156 21.20 -22.09 20.01
C PHE A 156 22.54 -22.78 19.81
N GLY A 157 23.58 -22.13 20.27
CA GLY A 157 24.88 -22.76 20.44
C GLY A 157 24.71 -23.92 21.39
N SER A 158 24.90 -25.12 20.87
CA SER A 158 24.97 -26.35 21.62
C SER A 158 26.14 -26.25 22.61
N VAL A 159 25.82 -25.99 23.86
CA VAL A 159 26.75 -26.15 24.94
C VAL A 159 26.63 -27.61 25.43
N LEU A 160 27.42 -28.48 24.85
CA LEU A 160 27.68 -29.78 25.42
C LEU A 160 28.59 -29.57 26.62
N GLY A 161 27.99 -29.41 27.79
CA GLY A 161 28.68 -29.52 29.06
C GLY A 161 28.96 -30.99 29.35
N ALA A 162 30.21 -31.36 29.29
CA ALA A 162 30.68 -32.64 29.76
C ALA A 162 30.42 -32.75 31.28
N ALA A 163 29.56 -33.67 31.65
CA ALA A 163 29.45 -34.07 33.06
C ALA A 163 30.55 -35.07 33.38
N ALA A 164 31.39 -34.67 34.28
CA ALA A 164 32.43 -35.49 34.84
C ALA A 164 31.87 -36.63 35.69
N ALA A 165 32.43 -37.78 35.52
CA ALA A 165 32.20 -38.96 36.32
C ALA A 165 32.58 -38.73 37.78
N GLY A 166 31.68 -39.07 38.67
CA GLY A 166 32.00 -39.19 40.10
C GLY A 166 32.22 -40.66 40.46
N ASP A 167 33.38 -40.93 40.88
CA ASP A 167 33.73 -42.18 41.52
C ASP A 167 32.96 -42.37 42.82
N SER A 168 32.43 -43.54 43.01
CA SER A 168 31.94 -43.99 44.30
C SER A 168 32.57 -45.33 44.62
N GLU A 169 33.59 -45.32 45.40
CA GLU A 169 34.05 -46.50 46.12
C GLU A 169 33.09 -46.75 47.28
N ALA A 170 32.59 -47.94 47.35
CA ALA A 170 32.00 -48.47 48.54
C ALA A 170 32.86 -49.68 49.02
N SER A 171 33.41 -49.48 50.15
CA SER A 171 34.02 -50.61 50.95
C SER A 171 33.09 -50.96 52.07
N GLY A 172 32.99 -52.25 52.35
CA GLY A 172 32.47 -52.76 53.57
C GLY A 172 31.64 -53.99 53.45
#